data_42861de3dda0a60b552d825f656b3edb
#
_entry.id   42861de3dda0a60b552d825f656b3edb
#
_cell.length_a   1.000
_cell.length_b   1.000
_cell.length_c   1.000
_cell.angle_alpha   90.00
_cell.angle_beta   90.00
_cell.angle_gamma   90.00
#
_symmetry.space_group_name_H-M   'P 1'
#
loop_
_entity.id
_entity.type
_entity.pdbx_description
1 polymer ?
#
loop_
_entity_poly.entity_id
_entity_poly.type
_entity_poly.pdbx_seq_one_letter_code
_entity_poly.pdbx_strand_id
1 'polypeptide(L)'
;MKVISVVNYKGGVGKTTVTSNLAAGLAKRKYKVLAIDLDPQSNLTFSFFNLDEWREKYAQNKTIKNWFEGKGDLRFENLILNPNNVKDKHLNIISSHIGLIYSDIEMACRISSISNKKQKENYIKSHDILKDGIKELRGYDIVLIDCPPSFNMITRNAIVASDYYLVPIKLDYLSTLGLNELKEHIKDLEKNYNDNLKNTNKEIYPKFLGVVCNMVTRRKEGLISTEEHYLSQLKQGDISVFNSMLRENKSVYGDAPKEGIPVTMKKLSSQYNDINKELDNLVNEFLERIGM
;
A
#
# COMPACT_ATOMS: atom_id res chain seq x y z
N MET A 1 -8.61 -14.55 1.77
CA MET A 1 -7.85 -13.31 2.04
C MET A 1 -7.26 -12.83 0.73
N LYS A 2 -7.38 -11.54 0.40
CA LYS A 2 -6.75 -10.90 -0.76
C LYS A 2 -5.69 -9.93 -0.26
N VAL A 3 -4.52 -9.92 -0.91
CA VAL A 3 -3.39 -9.05 -0.55
C VAL A 3 -3.14 -8.05 -1.66
N ILE A 4 -3.14 -6.76 -1.36
CA ILE A 4 -3.03 -5.69 -2.34
C ILE A 4 -1.95 -4.70 -1.92
N SER A 5 -0.92 -4.50 -2.76
CA SER A 5 0.07 -3.45 -2.58
C SER A 5 -0.35 -2.15 -3.26
N VAL A 6 -0.24 -1.04 -2.54
CA VAL A 6 -0.44 0.31 -3.07
C VAL A 6 0.94 0.90 -3.34
N VAL A 7 1.31 1.03 -4.61
CA VAL A 7 2.69 1.29 -5.03
C VAL A 7 2.77 2.39 -6.09
N ASN A 8 3.79 3.25 -5.98
CA ASN A 8 4.21 4.19 -7.02
C ASN A 8 5.59 4.74 -6.68
N TYR A 9 6.45 4.94 -7.66
CA TYR A 9 7.77 5.57 -7.50
C TYR A 9 7.68 7.02 -7.06
N LYS A 10 6.67 7.73 -7.55
CA LYS A 10 6.51 9.15 -7.26
C LYS A 10 6.03 9.37 -5.84
N GLY A 11 6.77 10.18 -5.10
CA GLY A 11 6.35 10.71 -3.81
C GLY A 11 5.19 11.69 -3.95
N GLY A 12 4.34 11.82 -2.93
CA GLY A 12 3.28 12.82 -2.89
C GLY A 12 2.10 12.60 -3.85
N VAL A 13 1.92 11.37 -4.39
CA VAL A 13 0.73 11.02 -5.20
C VAL A 13 -0.45 10.54 -4.36
N GLY A 14 -0.26 10.42 -3.04
CA GLY A 14 -1.29 10.02 -2.08
C GLY A 14 -1.48 8.52 -1.92
N LYS A 15 -0.42 7.70 -2.06
CA LYS A 15 -0.46 6.27 -1.72
C LYS A 15 -1.11 6.04 -0.37
N THR A 16 -0.55 6.64 0.66
CA THR A 16 -1.04 6.56 2.04
C THR A 16 -2.48 7.03 2.21
N THR A 17 -2.86 8.13 1.53
CA THR A 17 -4.24 8.64 1.57
C THR A 17 -5.21 7.63 0.97
N VAL A 18 -4.86 7.02 -0.16
CA VAL A 18 -5.68 5.96 -0.78
C VAL A 18 -5.74 4.74 0.13
N THR A 19 -4.59 4.26 0.64
CA THR A 19 -4.52 3.07 1.51
C THR A 19 -5.33 3.24 2.78
N SER A 20 -5.15 4.36 3.51
CA SER A 20 -5.86 4.60 4.78
C SER A 20 -7.37 4.72 4.61
N ASN A 21 -7.83 5.41 3.56
CA ASN A 21 -9.25 5.58 3.30
C ASN A 21 -9.92 4.32 2.72
N LEU A 22 -9.22 3.54 1.90
CA LEU A 22 -9.69 2.21 1.49
C LEU A 22 -9.82 1.28 2.69
N ALA A 23 -8.78 1.17 3.53
CA ALA A 23 -8.82 0.32 4.72
C ALA A 23 -10.00 0.68 5.63
N ALA A 24 -10.18 1.96 5.89
CA ALA A 24 -11.28 2.48 6.70
C ALA A 24 -12.66 2.21 6.06
N GLY A 25 -12.79 2.44 4.76
CA GLY A 25 -14.05 2.22 4.03
C GLY A 25 -14.45 0.76 3.92
N LEU A 26 -13.48 -0.14 3.77
CA LEU A 26 -13.69 -1.59 3.78
C LEU A 26 -14.12 -2.09 5.16
N ALA A 27 -13.48 -1.61 6.23
CA ALA A 27 -13.85 -1.95 7.60
C ALA A 27 -15.28 -1.49 7.94
N LYS A 28 -15.70 -0.30 7.52
CA LYS A 28 -17.10 0.16 7.63
C LYS A 28 -18.10 -0.80 6.96
N ARG A 29 -17.68 -1.49 5.90
CA ARG A 29 -18.46 -2.53 5.20
C ARG A 29 -18.33 -3.91 5.84
N LYS A 30 -17.70 -3.99 7.04
CA LYS A 30 -17.53 -5.22 7.84
C LYS A 30 -16.54 -6.24 7.28
N TYR A 31 -15.72 -5.88 6.30
CA TYR A 31 -14.56 -6.68 5.93
C TYR A 31 -13.48 -6.57 7.02
N LYS A 32 -12.88 -7.70 7.37
CA LYS A 32 -11.73 -7.72 8.29
C LYS A 32 -10.47 -7.33 7.53
N VAL A 33 -9.98 -6.13 7.80
CA VAL A 33 -8.88 -5.48 7.07
C VAL A 33 -7.65 -5.37 7.95
N LEU A 34 -6.51 -5.75 7.38
CA LEU A 34 -5.19 -5.43 7.92
C LEU A 34 -4.51 -4.43 6.99
N ALA A 35 -4.12 -3.27 7.50
CA ALA A 35 -3.27 -2.33 6.80
C ALA A 35 -1.82 -2.49 7.28
N ILE A 36 -0.86 -2.60 6.35
CA ILE A 36 0.57 -2.74 6.66
C ILE A 36 1.29 -1.53 6.11
N ASP A 37 1.98 -0.80 6.99
CA ASP A 37 2.78 0.37 6.63
C ASP A 37 4.23 -0.06 6.38
N LEU A 38 4.71 0.07 5.14
CA LEU A 38 6.09 -0.22 4.75
C LEU A 38 6.90 1.03 4.44
N ASP A 39 6.31 2.23 4.54
CA ASP A 39 7.07 3.47 4.34
C ASP A 39 7.81 3.83 5.63
N PRO A 40 9.15 3.97 5.62
CA PRO A 40 9.91 4.43 6.78
C PRO A 40 9.43 5.78 7.35
N GLN A 41 8.73 6.59 6.54
CA GLN A 41 8.12 7.84 7.01
C GLN A 41 6.90 7.62 7.90
N SER A 42 6.36 6.41 7.98
CA SER A 42 5.26 5.99 8.87
C SER A 42 3.96 6.80 8.70
N ASN A 43 3.70 7.31 7.50
CA ASN A 43 2.53 8.16 7.24
C ASN A 43 1.21 7.40 7.40
N LEU A 44 1.16 6.12 7.01
CA LEU A 44 -0.03 5.28 7.22
C LEU A 44 -0.23 5.02 8.72
N THR A 45 0.84 4.75 9.45
CA THR A 45 0.82 4.56 10.90
C THR A 45 0.17 5.77 11.60
N PHE A 46 0.61 6.98 11.26
CA PHE A 46 0.07 8.21 11.86
C PHE A 46 -1.29 8.63 11.30
N SER A 47 -1.77 7.98 10.25
CA SER A 47 -3.18 8.10 9.84
C SER A 47 -4.15 7.38 10.80
N PHE A 48 -3.62 6.54 11.72
CA PHE A 48 -4.40 5.73 12.66
C PHE A 48 -4.00 5.91 14.12
N PHE A 49 -2.79 6.40 14.40
CA PHE A 49 -2.26 6.58 15.75
C PHE A 49 -1.80 8.00 15.98
N ASN A 50 -1.93 8.46 17.23
CA ASN A 50 -1.20 9.63 17.69
C ASN A 50 0.30 9.27 17.82
N LEU A 51 1.18 10.21 17.44
CA LEU A 51 2.63 10.01 17.45
C LEU A 51 3.18 9.65 18.83
N ASP A 52 2.73 10.35 19.87
CA ASP A 52 3.26 10.15 21.24
C ASP A 52 2.83 8.78 21.79
N GLU A 53 1.56 8.42 21.63
CA GLU A 53 1.05 7.10 22.02
C GLU A 53 1.79 5.97 21.27
N TRP A 54 1.99 6.11 19.96
CA TRP A 54 2.70 5.10 19.17
C TRP A 54 4.15 4.97 19.63
N ARG A 55 4.85 6.09 19.87
CA ARG A 55 6.25 6.11 20.30
C ARG A 55 6.45 5.42 21.64
N GLU A 56 5.59 5.68 22.60
CA GLU A 56 5.68 5.10 23.94
C GLU A 56 5.35 3.60 23.98
N LYS A 57 4.33 3.17 23.23
CA LYS A 57 3.77 1.81 23.39
C LYS A 57 4.27 0.81 22.37
N TYR A 58 4.59 1.25 21.14
CA TYR A 58 4.74 0.34 20.01
C TYR A 58 6.05 0.45 19.25
N ALA A 59 6.67 1.63 19.18
CA ALA A 59 7.81 1.93 18.32
C ALA A 59 8.99 0.97 18.48
N GLN A 60 9.26 0.48 19.68
CA GLN A 60 10.43 -0.37 19.95
C GLN A 60 10.23 -1.81 19.49
N ASN A 61 9.06 -2.42 19.76
CA ASN A 61 8.89 -3.87 19.69
C ASN A 61 7.71 -4.34 18.82
N LYS A 62 6.86 -3.42 18.33
CA LYS A 62 5.63 -3.77 17.60
C LYS A 62 5.52 -3.05 16.26
N THR A 63 6.60 -3.12 15.47
CA THR A 63 6.65 -2.53 14.13
C THR A 63 7.08 -3.56 13.11
N ILE A 64 6.77 -3.33 11.85
CA ILE A 64 7.17 -4.21 10.75
C ILE A 64 8.69 -4.34 10.62
N LYS A 65 9.45 -3.33 11.09
CA LYS A 65 10.91 -3.39 11.19
C LYS A 65 11.37 -4.61 11.99
N ASN A 66 10.72 -4.89 13.12
CA ASN A 66 11.10 -6.01 13.99
C ASN A 66 10.96 -7.36 13.26
N TRP A 67 10.00 -7.49 12.36
CA TRP A 67 9.83 -8.66 11.50
C TRP A 67 10.97 -8.79 10.47
N PHE A 68 11.28 -7.73 9.75
CA PHE A 68 12.36 -7.74 8.77
C PHE A 68 13.76 -7.96 9.38
N GLU A 69 13.97 -7.55 10.62
CA GLU A 69 15.21 -7.81 11.36
C GLU A 69 15.34 -9.27 11.82
N GLY A 70 14.24 -10.03 11.86
CA GLY A 70 14.24 -11.44 12.25
C GLY A 70 14.68 -11.67 13.69
N LYS A 71 14.36 -10.76 14.61
CA LYS A 71 14.77 -10.84 16.01
C LYS A 71 13.87 -11.76 16.83
N GLY A 72 14.45 -12.86 17.33
CA GLY A 72 13.81 -13.78 18.29
C GLY A 72 12.68 -14.60 17.66
N ASP A 73 11.84 -15.17 18.54
CA ASP A 73 10.66 -15.99 18.15
C ASP A 73 9.42 -15.12 17.91
N LEU A 74 9.59 -14.02 17.19
CA LEU A 74 8.52 -13.06 16.92
C LEU A 74 7.51 -13.67 15.93
N ARG A 75 6.25 -13.82 16.35
CA ARG A 75 5.14 -14.19 15.45
C ARG A 75 4.59 -12.94 14.77
N PHE A 76 4.28 -13.04 13.49
CA PHE A 76 3.79 -11.90 12.71
C PHE A 76 2.51 -11.28 13.30
N GLU A 77 1.63 -12.10 13.84
CA GLU A 77 0.40 -11.65 14.50
C GLU A 77 0.65 -10.76 15.73
N ASN A 78 1.81 -10.88 16.41
CA ASN A 78 2.15 -10.06 17.57
C ASN A 78 2.42 -8.58 17.21
N LEU A 79 2.61 -8.28 15.93
CA LEU A 79 2.77 -6.92 15.41
C LEU A 79 1.45 -6.19 15.15
N ILE A 80 0.33 -6.92 15.19
CA ILE A 80 -0.98 -6.38 14.87
C ILE A 80 -1.45 -5.45 15.99
N LEU A 81 -1.82 -4.24 15.60
CA LEU A 81 -2.30 -3.20 16.50
C LEU A 81 -3.75 -2.85 16.18
N ASN A 82 -4.53 -2.56 17.23
CA ASN A 82 -5.87 -2.00 17.12
C ASN A 82 -5.76 -0.49 17.30
N PRO A 83 -6.11 0.33 16.30
CA PRO A 83 -6.06 1.78 16.46
C PRO A 83 -7.18 2.27 17.38
N ASN A 84 -6.82 2.85 18.53
CA ASN A 84 -7.79 3.31 19.54
C ASN A 84 -8.66 4.46 19.04
N ASN A 85 -8.13 5.29 18.14
CA ASN A 85 -8.85 6.44 17.57
C ASN A 85 -9.92 6.00 16.55
N VAL A 86 -9.77 4.81 15.99
CA VAL A 86 -10.71 4.21 15.05
C VAL A 86 -11.49 3.12 15.78
N LYS A 87 -12.71 3.45 16.23
CA LYS A 87 -13.57 2.52 16.97
C LYS A 87 -14.23 1.47 16.07
N ASP A 88 -13.44 0.83 15.19
CA ASP A 88 -13.92 -0.26 14.34
C ASP A 88 -13.04 -1.50 14.52
N LYS A 89 -13.64 -2.55 15.07
CA LYS A 89 -12.96 -3.83 15.34
C LYS A 89 -12.55 -4.62 14.08
N HIS A 90 -12.98 -4.17 12.91
CA HIS A 90 -12.66 -4.82 11.64
C HIS A 90 -11.40 -4.26 11.00
N LEU A 91 -10.78 -3.23 11.59
CA LEU A 91 -9.57 -2.60 11.10
C LEU A 91 -8.43 -2.82 12.07
N ASN A 92 -7.35 -3.40 11.57
CA ASN A 92 -6.08 -3.54 12.26
C ASN A 92 -4.94 -2.96 11.42
N ILE A 93 -3.83 -2.67 12.06
CA ILE A 93 -2.64 -2.14 11.40
C ILE A 93 -1.37 -2.81 11.92
N ILE A 94 -0.39 -2.99 11.04
CA ILE A 94 1.01 -3.21 11.40
C ILE A 94 1.76 -1.91 11.09
N SER A 95 2.32 -1.30 12.13
CA SER A 95 2.98 0.00 12.03
C SER A 95 4.37 -0.08 11.43
N SER A 96 4.81 1.01 10.76
CA SER A 96 6.17 1.18 10.25
C SER A 96 7.12 1.73 11.31
N HIS A 97 8.39 1.91 10.93
CA HIS A 97 9.43 2.56 11.73
C HIS A 97 10.54 3.08 10.82
N ILE A 98 11.11 4.25 11.15
CA ILE A 98 12.19 4.87 10.36
C ILE A 98 13.40 3.92 10.16
N GLY A 99 13.67 3.05 11.10
CA GLY A 99 14.76 2.07 11.02
C GLY A 99 14.57 1.00 9.93
N LEU A 100 13.42 0.94 9.26
CA LEU A 100 13.18 0.03 8.14
C LEU A 100 14.14 0.27 6.96
N ILE A 101 14.71 1.47 6.87
CA ILE A 101 15.78 1.82 5.91
C ILE A 101 16.98 0.89 6.05
N TYR A 102 17.39 0.58 7.29
CA TYR A 102 18.52 -0.32 7.54
C TYR A 102 18.23 -1.76 7.16
N SER A 103 17.00 -2.22 7.40
CA SER A 103 16.56 -3.56 7.00
C SER A 103 16.58 -3.71 5.47
N ASP A 104 16.24 -2.67 4.73
CA ASP A 104 16.28 -2.65 3.26
C ASP A 104 17.72 -2.83 2.75
N ILE A 105 18.66 -2.06 3.27
CA ILE A 105 20.09 -2.14 2.92
C ILE A 105 20.65 -3.53 3.26
N GLU A 106 20.35 -4.05 4.45
CA GLU A 106 20.81 -5.37 4.89
C GLU A 106 20.33 -6.49 3.97
N MET A 107 19.04 -6.48 3.56
CA MET A 107 18.51 -7.45 2.62
C MET A 107 19.21 -7.38 1.26
N ALA A 108 19.47 -6.18 0.74
CA ALA A 108 20.19 -6.00 -0.51
C ALA A 108 21.62 -6.56 -0.43
N CYS A 109 22.33 -6.32 0.69
CA CYS A 109 23.67 -6.87 0.93
C CYS A 109 23.68 -8.40 1.00
N ARG A 110 22.66 -9.03 1.61
CA ARG A 110 22.55 -10.50 1.70
C ARG A 110 22.45 -11.18 0.33
N ILE A 111 21.89 -10.53 -0.66
CA ILE A 111 21.75 -11.08 -2.02
C ILE A 111 23.07 -11.00 -2.77
N SER A 112 23.86 -9.95 -2.57
CA SER A 112 25.09 -9.69 -3.35
C SER A 112 26.32 -10.49 -2.91
N SER A 113 26.32 -11.11 -1.74
CA SER A 113 27.54 -11.54 -1.05
C SER A 113 27.95 -13.02 -1.23
N ILE A 114 27.30 -13.85 -2.11
CA ILE A 114 27.46 -15.30 -2.08
C ILE A 114 27.56 -15.97 -3.46
N SER A 115 28.24 -17.14 -3.52
CA SER A 115 28.39 -18.00 -4.69
C SER A 115 27.09 -18.54 -5.28
N ASN A 116 27.05 -18.78 -6.59
CA ASN A 116 25.88 -19.05 -7.45
C ASN A 116 24.74 -19.94 -6.88
N LYS A 117 25.02 -20.96 -6.07
CA LYS A 117 23.96 -21.85 -5.58
C LYS A 117 23.22 -21.28 -4.36
N LYS A 118 23.96 -20.67 -3.42
CA LYS A 118 23.37 -20.00 -2.23
C LYS A 118 22.72 -18.66 -2.60
N GLN A 119 23.13 -18.05 -3.70
CA GLN A 119 22.60 -16.77 -4.16
C GLN A 119 21.10 -16.89 -4.52
N LYS A 120 20.69 -17.95 -5.19
CA LYS A 120 19.27 -18.21 -5.51
C LYS A 120 18.41 -18.40 -4.26
N GLU A 121 18.89 -19.16 -3.28
CA GLU A 121 18.18 -19.39 -2.03
C GLU A 121 18.06 -18.10 -1.21
N ASN A 122 19.10 -17.30 -1.14
CA ASN A 122 19.10 -16.02 -0.46
C ASN A 122 18.21 -15.00 -1.18
N TYR A 123 18.19 -15.01 -2.51
CA TYR A 123 17.29 -14.18 -3.30
C TYR A 123 15.83 -14.43 -2.90
N ILE A 124 15.39 -15.70 -2.93
CA ILE A 124 14.02 -16.08 -2.54
C ILE A 124 13.74 -15.75 -1.09
N LYS A 125 14.61 -16.15 -0.15
CA LYS A 125 14.44 -15.86 1.28
C LYS A 125 14.31 -14.37 1.58
N SER A 126 15.12 -13.53 0.92
CA SER A 126 15.07 -12.08 1.12
C SER A 126 13.81 -11.42 0.55
N HIS A 127 13.18 -12.04 -0.46
CA HIS A 127 11.92 -11.55 -1.04
C HIS A 127 10.66 -12.14 -0.38
N ASP A 128 10.78 -13.28 0.33
CA ASP A 128 9.66 -13.98 0.95
C ASP A 128 9.33 -13.49 2.37
N ILE A 129 10.15 -12.63 2.97
CA ILE A 129 10.03 -12.26 4.39
C ILE A 129 8.61 -11.80 4.74
N LEU A 130 8.05 -10.87 3.98
CA LEU A 130 6.70 -10.37 4.21
C LEU A 130 5.63 -11.40 3.85
N LYS A 131 5.82 -12.11 2.74
CA LYS A 131 4.92 -13.17 2.27
C LYS A 131 4.77 -14.28 3.32
N ASP A 132 5.86 -14.67 3.96
CA ASP A 132 5.85 -15.70 4.99
C ASP A 132 5.08 -15.22 6.23
N GLY A 133 5.26 -13.97 6.66
CA GLY A 133 4.48 -13.40 7.75
C GLY A 133 2.97 -13.32 7.42
N ILE A 134 2.62 -12.86 6.22
CA ILE A 134 1.20 -12.77 5.80
C ILE A 134 0.54 -14.15 5.74
N LYS A 135 1.26 -15.21 5.39
CA LYS A 135 0.74 -16.60 5.39
C LYS A 135 0.34 -17.12 6.79
N GLU A 136 0.92 -16.58 7.84
CA GLU A 136 0.55 -16.94 9.22
C GLU A 136 -0.81 -16.38 9.62
N LEU A 137 -1.25 -15.29 8.98
CA LEU A 137 -2.48 -14.58 9.32
C LEU A 137 -3.73 -15.43 9.08
N ARG A 138 -4.68 -15.31 10.00
CA ARG A 138 -5.99 -15.93 9.92
C ARG A 138 -7.09 -14.91 10.19
N GLY A 139 -8.21 -15.09 9.51
CA GLY A 139 -9.43 -14.32 9.79
C GLY A 139 -9.46 -12.91 9.19
N TYR A 140 -8.54 -12.56 8.28
CA TYR A 140 -8.62 -11.35 7.48
C TYR A 140 -9.20 -11.64 6.09
N ASP A 141 -10.01 -10.72 5.60
CA ASP A 141 -10.55 -10.76 4.24
C ASP A 141 -9.60 -10.08 3.27
N ILE A 142 -9.04 -8.93 3.68
CA ILE A 142 -8.20 -8.05 2.86
C ILE A 142 -6.98 -7.58 3.64
N VAL A 143 -5.81 -7.63 2.99
CA VAL A 143 -4.57 -7.01 3.46
C VAL A 143 -4.19 -5.90 2.46
N LEU A 144 -4.04 -4.66 2.95
CA LEU A 144 -3.57 -3.53 2.17
C LEU A 144 -2.16 -3.16 2.62
N ILE A 145 -1.23 -3.01 1.68
CA ILE A 145 0.17 -2.72 1.94
C ILE A 145 0.52 -1.36 1.36
N ASP A 146 0.84 -0.37 2.20
CA ASP A 146 1.31 0.95 1.79
C ASP A 146 2.82 0.93 1.55
N CYS A 147 3.25 1.15 0.32
CA CYS A 147 4.65 1.05 -0.08
C CYS A 147 5.35 2.41 -0.10
N PRO A 148 6.67 2.46 0.20
CA PRO A 148 7.48 3.67 0.04
C PRO A 148 7.57 4.11 -1.43
N PRO A 149 8.02 5.35 -1.71
CA PRO A 149 8.19 5.86 -3.08
C PRO A 149 9.48 5.36 -3.74
N SER A 150 9.72 4.06 -3.72
CA SER A 150 10.91 3.40 -4.26
C SER A 150 10.62 1.95 -4.61
N PHE A 151 11.43 1.34 -5.48
CA PHE A 151 11.34 -0.09 -5.79
C PHE A 151 12.49 -0.89 -5.14
N ASN A 152 12.73 -0.58 -3.87
CA ASN A 152 13.74 -1.22 -3.04
C ASN A 152 13.31 -2.62 -2.56
N MET A 153 14.10 -3.27 -1.72
CA MET A 153 13.83 -4.62 -1.22
C MET A 153 12.51 -4.71 -0.44
N ILE A 154 12.15 -3.65 0.29
CA ILE A 154 10.89 -3.57 1.04
C ILE A 154 9.69 -3.58 0.08
N THR A 155 9.71 -2.74 -0.96
CA THR A 155 8.64 -2.71 -1.97
C THR A 155 8.56 -4.02 -2.76
N ARG A 156 9.71 -4.63 -3.09
CA ARG A 156 9.74 -5.96 -3.76
C ARG A 156 9.10 -7.04 -2.88
N ASN A 157 9.35 -7.03 -1.56
CA ASN A 157 8.68 -7.93 -0.62
C ASN A 157 7.15 -7.73 -0.64
N ALA A 158 6.68 -6.48 -0.71
CA ALA A 158 5.25 -6.18 -0.82
C ALA A 158 4.65 -6.80 -2.09
N ILE A 159 5.28 -6.59 -3.25
CA ILE A 159 4.82 -7.13 -4.54
C ILE A 159 4.84 -8.67 -4.54
N VAL A 160 5.90 -9.29 -4.02
CA VAL A 160 6.01 -10.77 -3.92
C VAL A 160 4.92 -11.37 -3.01
N ALA A 161 4.47 -10.62 -2.01
CA ALA A 161 3.41 -11.04 -1.10
C ALA A 161 1.99 -10.80 -1.64
N SER A 162 1.82 -10.07 -2.75
CA SER A 162 0.53 -9.55 -3.20
C SER A 162 -0.13 -10.35 -4.31
N ASP A 163 -1.47 -10.45 -4.24
CA ASP A 163 -2.31 -10.93 -5.35
C ASP A 163 -2.52 -9.83 -6.40
N TYR A 164 -2.56 -8.57 -5.93
CA TYR A 164 -2.81 -7.40 -6.78
C TYR A 164 -1.90 -6.24 -6.40
N TYR A 165 -1.69 -5.33 -7.35
CA TYR A 165 -1.11 -4.01 -7.06
C TYR A 165 -1.96 -2.89 -7.64
N LEU A 166 -2.13 -1.82 -6.86
CA LEU A 166 -2.90 -0.61 -7.14
C LEU A 166 -1.94 0.58 -7.24
N VAL A 167 -2.14 1.44 -8.24
CA VAL A 167 -1.23 2.56 -8.49
C VAL A 167 -1.97 3.90 -8.42
N PRO A 168 -1.91 4.62 -7.28
CA PRO A 168 -2.36 6.00 -7.21
C PRO A 168 -1.45 6.91 -8.01
N ILE A 169 -2.01 7.81 -8.81
CA ILE A 169 -1.27 8.82 -9.58
C ILE A 169 -1.92 10.19 -9.48
N LYS A 170 -1.12 11.22 -9.76
CA LYS A 170 -1.64 12.53 -10.21
C LYS A 170 -1.73 12.51 -11.73
N LEU A 171 -2.70 13.21 -12.28
CA LEU A 171 -2.83 13.36 -13.74
C LEU A 171 -1.83 14.42 -14.25
N ASP A 172 -0.55 14.03 -14.30
CA ASP A 172 0.55 14.83 -14.83
C ASP A 172 1.53 13.97 -15.65
N TYR A 173 2.37 14.62 -16.43
CA TYR A 173 3.32 13.98 -17.35
C TYR A 173 4.22 12.94 -16.67
N LEU A 174 4.85 13.32 -15.56
CA LEU A 174 5.81 12.44 -14.86
C LEU A 174 5.14 11.19 -14.25
N SER A 175 3.90 11.33 -13.77
CA SER A 175 3.15 10.21 -13.23
C SER A 175 2.77 9.19 -14.32
N THR A 176 2.43 9.66 -15.51
CA THR A 176 2.10 8.81 -16.66
C THR A 176 3.33 8.05 -17.17
N LEU A 177 4.47 8.72 -17.24
CA LEU A 177 5.73 8.10 -17.67
C LEU A 177 6.19 7.02 -16.66
N GLY A 178 6.20 7.34 -15.38
CA GLY A 178 6.67 6.42 -14.33
C GLY A 178 5.79 5.17 -14.15
N LEU A 179 4.55 5.18 -14.62
CA LEU A 179 3.66 4.02 -14.55
C LEU A 179 4.16 2.85 -15.42
N ASN A 180 4.61 3.12 -16.63
CA ASN A 180 5.12 2.10 -17.53
C ASN A 180 6.41 1.47 -16.98
N GLU A 181 7.32 2.29 -16.48
CA GLU A 181 8.55 1.81 -15.83
C GLU A 181 8.23 0.94 -14.60
N LEU A 182 7.26 1.34 -13.79
CA LEU A 182 6.83 0.54 -12.63
C LEU A 182 6.30 -0.83 -13.07
N LYS A 183 5.46 -0.89 -14.10
CA LYS A 183 4.90 -2.15 -14.63
C LYS A 183 6.00 -3.07 -15.14
N GLU A 184 6.97 -2.54 -15.89
CA GLU A 184 8.12 -3.33 -16.39
C GLU A 184 8.98 -3.86 -15.23
N HIS A 185 9.29 -3.03 -14.20
CA HIS A 185 10.05 -3.50 -13.05
C HIS A 185 9.31 -4.58 -12.23
N ILE A 186 7.98 -4.49 -12.12
CA ILE A 186 7.18 -5.55 -11.47
C ILE A 186 7.24 -6.84 -12.28
N LYS A 187 7.14 -6.77 -13.61
CA LYS A 187 7.25 -7.91 -14.51
C LYS A 187 8.63 -8.55 -14.45
N ASP A 188 9.69 -7.74 -14.41
CA ASP A 188 11.05 -8.23 -14.24
C ASP A 188 11.26 -8.90 -12.88
N LEU A 189 10.69 -8.33 -11.81
CA LEU A 189 10.71 -8.96 -10.48
C LEU A 189 10.00 -10.30 -10.49
N GLU A 190 8.80 -10.38 -11.07
CA GLU A 190 8.01 -11.60 -11.22
C GLU A 190 8.82 -12.68 -11.94
N LYS A 191 9.36 -12.35 -13.13
CA LYS A 191 10.19 -13.26 -13.90
C LYS A 191 11.41 -13.73 -13.11
N ASN A 192 12.20 -12.80 -12.58
CA ASN A 192 13.40 -13.14 -11.83
C ASN A 192 13.11 -13.97 -10.57
N TYR A 193 12.00 -13.69 -9.87
CA TYR A 193 11.58 -14.46 -8.71
C TYR A 193 11.21 -15.89 -9.13
N ASN A 194 10.37 -16.06 -10.16
CA ASN A 194 9.91 -17.36 -10.63
C ASN A 194 11.06 -18.20 -11.22
N ASP A 195 12.01 -17.59 -11.96
CA ASP A 195 13.21 -18.25 -12.50
C ASP A 195 14.17 -18.75 -11.38
N ASN A 196 14.14 -18.13 -10.20
CA ASN A 196 14.94 -18.57 -9.05
C ASN A 196 14.23 -19.61 -8.17
N LEU A 197 12.93 -19.86 -8.38
CA LEU A 197 12.21 -20.95 -7.72
C LEU A 197 12.62 -22.29 -8.33
N LYS A 198 13.05 -23.22 -7.48
CA LYS A 198 13.28 -24.61 -7.91
C LYS A 198 11.96 -25.38 -7.82
N ASN A 199 11.29 -25.59 -8.95
CA ASN A 199 10.18 -26.56 -9.12
C ASN A 199 9.18 -26.60 -7.93
N THR A 200 8.77 -25.47 -7.41
CA THR A 200 7.81 -25.37 -6.31
C THR A 200 6.60 -24.58 -6.80
N ASN A 201 5.39 -25.02 -6.45
CA ASN A 201 4.12 -24.29 -6.75
C ASN A 201 4.00 -22.97 -5.94
N LYS A 202 5.08 -22.17 -5.92
CA LYS A 202 5.18 -20.93 -5.14
C LYS A 202 5.38 -19.71 -6.03
N GLU A 203 5.16 -19.84 -7.32
CA GLU A 203 5.25 -18.75 -8.29
C GLU A 203 4.36 -17.58 -7.89
N ILE A 204 4.76 -16.38 -8.28
CA ILE A 204 4.01 -15.15 -8.06
C ILE A 204 3.49 -14.60 -9.37
N TYR A 205 2.28 -14.05 -9.35
CA TYR A 205 1.62 -13.40 -10.49
C TYR A 205 0.78 -12.21 -9.99
N PRO A 206 1.42 -11.14 -9.51
CA PRO A 206 0.70 -9.97 -9.00
C PRO A 206 -0.04 -9.27 -10.13
N LYS A 207 -1.37 -9.20 -10.03
CA LYS A 207 -2.21 -8.62 -11.08
C LYS A 207 -2.31 -7.11 -10.93
N PHE A 208 -2.17 -6.39 -12.04
CA PHE A 208 -2.45 -4.95 -12.07
C PHE A 208 -3.94 -4.68 -11.86
N LEU A 209 -4.30 -4.10 -10.73
CA LEU A 209 -5.69 -3.79 -10.40
C LEU A 209 -6.17 -2.53 -11.13
N GLY A 210 -5.28 -1.59 -11.35
CA GLY A 210 -5.54 -0.35 -12.08
C GLY A 210 -4.90 0.87 -11.45
N VAL A 211 -5.17 2.00 -12.09
CA VAL A 211 -4.72 3.33 -11.68
C VAL A 211 -5.86 4.06 -10.97
N VAL A 212 -5.59 4.62 -9.78
CA VAL A 212 -6.48 5.56 -9.09
C VAL A 212 -5.98 6.98 -9.32
N CYS A 213 -6.76 7.79 -10.04
CA CYS A 213 -6.48 9.21 -10.21
C CYS A 213 -6.78 9.95 -8.91
N ASN A 214 -5.74 10.51 -8.30
CA ASN A 214 -5.80 11.17 -7.01
C ASN A 214 -5.35 12.63 -7.12
N MET A 215 -5.85 13.46 -6.20
CA MET A 215 -5.57 14.92 -6.18
C MET A 215 -5.99 15.61 -7.48
N VAL A 216 -7.11 15.18 -8.05
CA VAL A 216 -7.63 15.81 -9.26
C VAL A 216 -8.28 17.16 -8.96
N THR A 217 -8.15 18.09 -9.89
CA THR A 217 -8.76 19.42 -9.81
C THR A 217 -10.12 19.38 -10.48
N ARG A 218 -11.20 19.35 -9.69
CA ARG A 218 -12.56 19.37 -10.22
C ARG A 218 -13.11 20.79 -10.34
N ARG A 219 -13.66 21.10 -11.50
CA ARG A 219 -14.47 22.29 -11.78
C ARG A 219 -15.93 21.88 -11.98
N LYS A 220 -16.83 22.86 -12.14
CA LYS A 220 -18.26 22.59 -12.40
C LYS A 220 -18.49 21.74 -13.66
N GLU A 221 -17.63 21.88 -14.66
CA GLU A 221 -17.71 21.22 -15.96
C GLU A 221 -16.89 19.93 -16.07
N GLY A 222 -16.20 19.48 -15.01
CA GLY A 222 -15.36 18.27 -15.02
C GLY A 222 -13.94 18.47 -14.52
N LEU A 223 -13.00 17.75 -15.08
CA LEU A 223 -11.56 17.93 -14.85
C LEU A 223 -11.07 19.18 -15.59
N ILE A 224 -9.90 19.69 -15.20
CA ILE A 224 -9.21 20.69 -16.02
C ILE A 224 -8.63 20.05 -17.29
N SER A 225 -8.51 20.82 -18.37
CA SER A 225 -8.12 20.33 -19.70
C SER A 225 -6.80 19.55 -19.73
N THR A 226 -5.83 19.96 -18.92
CA THR A 226 -4.54 19.27 -18.78
C THR A 226 -4.70 17.89 -18.17
N GLU A 227 -5.54 17.73 -17.14
CA GLU A 227 -5.81 16.44 -16.51
C GLU A 227 -6.65 15.54 -17.42
N GLU A 228 -7.61 16.08 -18.16
CA GLU A 228 -8.37 15.34 -19.19
C GLU A 228 -7.45 14.78 -20.28
N HIS A 229 -6.45 15.57 -20.71
CA HIS A 229 -5.46 15.11 -21.67
C HIS A 229 -4.69 13.89 -21.17
N TYR A 230 -4.13 13.92 -19.95
CA TYR A 230 -3.40 12.77 -19.39
C TYR A 230 -4.30 11.57 -19.12
N LEU A 231 -5.53 11.79 -18.68
CA LEU A 231 -6.51 10.72 -18.51
C LEU A 231 -6.80 10.03 -19.85
N SER A 232 -6.95 10.81 -20.92
CA SER A 232 -7.17 10.29 -22.27
C SER A 232 -5.97 9.48 -22.77
N GLN A 233 -4.74 9.94 -22.52
CA GLN A 233 -3.53 9.20 -22.86
C GLN A 233 -3.46 7.85 -22.13
N LEU A 234 -3.78 7.78 -20.82
CA LEU A 234 -3.82 6.53 -20.08
C LEU A 234 -4.83 5.54 -20.69
N LYS A 235 -6.04 6.01 -21.03
CA LYS A 235 -7.08 5.18 -21.65
C LYS A 235 -6.71 4.71 -23.05
N GLN A 236 -6.08 5.54 -23.85
CA GLN A 236 -5.58 5.17 -25.18
C GLN A 236 -4.43 4.14 -25.12
N GLY A 237 -3.62 4.18 -24.05
CA GLY A 237 -2.57 3.21 -23.80
C GLY A 237 -3.06 1.88 -23.18
N ASP A 238 -4.35 1.60 -23.22
CA ASP A 238 -4.99 0.39 -22.67
C ASP A 238 -4.67 0.17 -21.17
N ILE A 239 -4.53 1.28 -20.44
CA ILE A 239 -4.31 1.25 -19.00
C ILE A 239 -5.66 1.16 -18.27
N SER A 240 -5.80 0.14 -17.42
CA SER A 240 -6.95 0.03 -16.52
C SER A 240 -6.97 1.20 -15.54
N VAL A 241 -7.91 2.13 -15.71
CA VAL A 241 -8.10 3.29 -14.83
C VAL A 241 -9.40 3.12 -14.03
N PHE A 242 -9.36 3.45 -12.75
CA PHE A 242 -10.57 3.53 -11.93
C PHE A 242 -11.45 4.70 -12.41
N ASN A 243 -12.75 4.48 -12.45
CA ASN A 243 -13.72 5.55 -12.72
C ASN A 243 -13.80 6.52 -11.52
N SER A 244 -13.59 5.97 -10.33
CA SER A 244 -13.54 6.71 -9.08
C SER A 244 -12.25 7.52 -8.98
N MET A 245 -12.37 8.83 -8.83
CA MET A 245 -11.26 9.77 -8.72
C MET A 245 -11.38 10.55 -7.42
N LEU A 246 -10.26 10.84 -6.78
CA LEU A 246 -10.22 11.60 -5.55
C LEU A 246 -9.74 13.03 -5.82
N ARG A 247 -10.54 14.02 -5.43
CA ARG A 247 -10.16 15.44 -5.59
C ARG A 247 -9.07 15.88 -4.63
N GLU A 248 -8.30 16.87 -5.01
CA GLU A 248 -7.41 17.57 -4.09
C GLU A 248 -8.25 18.36 -3.06
N ASN A 249 -7.99 18.14 -1.79
CA ASN A 249 -8.56 18.93 -0.70
C ASN A 249 -7.63 18.93 0.51
N LYS A 250 -6.77 19.95 0.58
CA LYS A 250 -5.76 20.05 1.66
C LYS A 250 -6.37 20.19 3.05
N SER A 251 -7.53 20.88 3.16
CA SER A 251 -8.20 21.06 4.46
C SER A 251 -8.74 19.77 5.02
N VAL A 252 -9.25 18.87 4.18
CA VAL A 252 -9.84 17.60 4.61
C VAL A 252 -8.78 16.52 4.82
N TYR A 253 -7.90 16.34 3.83
CA TYR A 253 -6.90 15.26 3.88
C TYR A 253 -5.66 15.64 4.72
N GLY A 254 -5.30 16.92 4.80
CA GLY A 254 -4.11 17.37 5.54
C GLY A 254 -4.27 17.31 7.06
N ASP A 255 -5.49 17.45 7.57
CA ASP A 255 -5.76 17.38 9.02
C ASP A 255 -6.05 15.96 9.51
N ALA A 256 -6.32 15.00 8.62
CA ALA A 256 -6.59 13.62 9.00
C ALA A 256 -5.48 12.97 9.85
N PRO A 257 -4.18 13.11 9.50
CA PRO A 257 -3.09 12.54 10.30
C PRO A 257 -2.93 13.16 11.68
N LYS A 258 -3.30 14.42 11.89
CA LYS A 258 -3.23 15.08 13.22
C LYS A 258 -4.15 14.40 14.24
N GLU A 259 -5.28 13.91 13.79
CA GLU A 259 -6.27 13.24 14.64
C GLU A 259 -6.08 11.73 14.68
N GLY A 260 -5.26 11.16 13.78
CA GLY A 260 -5.11 9.71 13.61
C GLY A 260 -6.41 9.03 13.19
N ILE A 261 -7.24 9.72 12.38
CA ILE A 261 -8.53 9.20 11.90
C ILE A 261 -8.63 9.44 10.39
N PRO A 262 -8.74 8.39 9.57
CA PRO A 262 -8.95 8.53 8.12
C PRO A 262 -10.22 9.31 7.78
N VAL A 263 -10.17 10.05 6.68
CA VAL A 263 -11.29 10.90 6.23
C VAL A 263 -12.60 10.12 6.11
N THR A 264 -12.54 8.90 5.59
CA THR A 264 -13.70 8.00 5.47
C THR A 264 -14.43 7.75 6.80
N MET A 265 -13.73 7.84 7.92
CA MET A 265 -14.30 7.64 9.27
C MET A 265 -14.68 8.93 9.98
N LYS A 266 -14.38 10.08 9.39
CA LYS A 266 -14.78 11.40 9.94
C LYS A 266 -16.20 11.75 9.53
N LYS A 267 -16.89 12.49 10.43
CA LYS A 267 -18.13 13.15 10.09
C LYS A 267 -17.79 14.51 9.47
N LEU A 268 -17.79 14.55 8.12
CA LEU A 268 -17.56 15.79 7.38
C LEU A 268 -18.80 16.68 7.40
N SER A 269 -18.59 18.00 7.33
CA SER A 269 -19.68 18.95 7.12
C SER A 269 -20.31 18.79 5.73
N SER A 270 -21.56 19.26 5.56
CA SER A 270 -22.34 19.08 4.31
C SER A 270 -21.62 19.60 3.06
N GLN A 271 -20.78 20.60 3.17
CA GLN A 271 -19.96 21.14 2.07
C GLN A 271 -18.95 20.13 1.49
N TYR A 272 -18.64 19.07 2.21
CA TYR A 272 -17.69 18.01 1.81
C TYR A 272 -18.37 16.67 1.49
N ASN A 273 -19.69 16.64 1.31
CA ASN A 273 -20.44 15.44 0.97
C ASN A 273 -19.93 14.74 -0.31
N ASP A 274 -19.41 15.51 -1.26
CA ASP A 274 -18.83 14.96 -2.49
C ASP A 274 -17.57 14.14 -2.22
N ILE A 275 -16.74 14.53 -1.23
CA ILE A 275 -15.54 13.76 -0.85
C ILE A 275 -15.96 12.41 -0.27
N ASN A 276 -16.99 12.38 0.57
CA ASN A 276 -17.53 11.11 1.08
C ASN A 276 -18.00 10.20 -0.06
N LYS A 277 -18.73 10.75 -1.04
CA LYS A 277 -19.19 10.00 -2.22
C LYS A 277 -18.02 9.46 -3.05
N GLU A 278 -16.98 10.28 -3.27
CA GLU A 278 -15.78 9.85 -4.00
C GLU A 278 -15.06 8.68 -3.30
N LEU A 279 -14.92 8.76 -1.97
CA LEU A 279 -14.31 7.69 -1.17
C LEU A 279 -15.18 6.44 -1.16
N ASP A 280 -16.50 6.56 -1.02
CA ASP A 280 -17.43 5.43 -1.07
C ASP A 280 -17.44 4.75 -2.45
N ASN A 281 -17.41 5.54 -3.54
CA ASN A 281 -17.32 5.01 -4.90
C ASN A 281 -15.99 4.26 -5.11
N LEU A 282 -14.87 4.81 -4.62
CA LEU A 282 -13.57 4.15 -4.71
C LEU A 282 -13.60 2.78 -4.02
N VAL A 283 -14.20 2.69 -2.84
CA VAL A 283 -14.29 1.41 -2.10
C VAL A 283 -15.19 0.41 -2.84
N ASN A 284 -16.30 0.85 -3.41
CA ASN A 284 -17.20 -0.01 -4.17
C ASN A 284 -16.51 -0.55 -5.43
N GLU A 285 -15.88 0.33 -6.22
CA GLU A 285 -15.17 -0.08 -7.43
C GLU A 285 -13.96 -0.99 -7.10
N PHE A 286 -13.27 -0.73 -5.98
CA PHE A 286 -12.19 -1.58 -5.51
C PHE A 286 -12.68 -3.00 -5.22
N LEU A 287 -13.78 -3.16 -4.47
CA LEU A 287 -14.39 -4.46 -4.18
C LEU A 287 -14.79 -5.20 -5.45
N GLU A 288 -15.45 -4.51 -6.37
CA GLU A 288 -15.84 -5.08 -7.67
C GLU A 288 -14.61 -5.62 -8.43
N ARG A 289 -13.52 -4.85 -8.49
CA ARG A 289 -12.30 -5.24 -9.22
C ARG A 289 -11.54 -6.41 -8.59
N ILE A 290 -11.62 -6.60 -7.28
CA ILE A 290 -11.05 -7.79 -6.61
C ILE A 290 -12.02 -8.96 -6.51
N GLY A 291 -13.24 -8.82 -7.03
CA GLY A 291 -14.27 -9.87 -7.05
C GLY A 291 -14.88 -10.16 -5.68
N MET A 292 -15.20 -9.11 -4.90
CA MET A 292 -15.78 -9.20 -3.55
C MET A 292 -17.03 -8.33 -3.43
#